data_e1ddca44d146182fcd166cae062b2970
#
_entry.id   e1ddca44d146182fcd166cae062b2970
#
_cell.length_a   1.000
_cell.length_b   1.000
_cell.length_c   1.000
_cell.angle_alpha   90.00
_cell.angle_beta   90.00
_cell.angle_gamma   90.00
#
_symmetry.space_group_name_H-M   'P 1'
#
loop_
_entity.id
_entity.type
_entity.pdbx_description
1 polymer ?
#
loop_
_entity_poly.entity_id
_entity_poly.type
_entity_poly.pdbx_seq_one_letter_code
_entity_poly.pdbx_strand_id
1 'polypeptide(L)'
;MRLCLRNCLILGRTNVFMFNHTTLFIIIITTWNIFSFVLYGTDKHKARKMKWRISEKTLILCAFLMGSVGALLGMKIFRHKTKHLKFKLLLPLALIVNIVITALILHCFGIINFYGMVA
;
A
#
# COMPACT_ATOMS: atom_id res chain seq x y z
N MET A 1 -40.68 18.82 -0.40
CA MET A 1 -39.62 19.49 -1.18
C MET A 1 -38.38 19.87 -0.36
N ARG A 2 -38.51 20.46 0.82
CA ARG A 2 -37.35 20.82 1.68
C ARG A 2 -36.56 19.62 2.25
N LEU A 3 -37.24 18.50 2.54
CA LEU A 3 -36.61 17.26 3.02
C LEU A 3 -35.76 16.57 1.93
N CYS A 4 -36.20 16.62 0.69
CA CYS A 4 -35.50 16.02 -0.45
C CYS A 4 -34.20 16.76 -0.78
N LEU A 5 -34.24 18.10 -0.71
CA LEU A 5 -33.05 18.94 -0.89
C LEU A 5 -32.02 18.74 0.25
N ARG A 6 -32.49 18.54 1.48
CA ARG A 6 -31.61 18.30 2.64
C ARG A 6 -30.92 16.94 2.54
N ASN A 7 -31.64 15.92 2.09
CA ASN A 7 -31.07 14.59 1.87
C ASN A 7 -30.08 14.57 0.68
N CYS A 8 -30.36 15.31 -0.38
CA CYS A 8 -29.45 15.45 -1.52
C CYS A 8 -28.15 16.18 -1.14
N LEU A 9 -28.24 17.21 -0.30
CA LEU A 9 -27.08 17.95 0.22
C LEU A 9 -26.22 17.07 1.18
N ILE A 10 -26.87 16.26 2.01
CA ILE A 10 -26.18 15.34 2.92
C ILE A 10 -25.49 14.22 2.13
N LEU A 11 -26.16 13.64 1.11
CA LEU A 11 -25.57 12.63 0.23
C LEU A 11 -24.39 13.16 -0.58
N GLY A 12 -24.49 14.39 -1.09
CA GLY A 12 -23.37 15.03 -1.79
C GLY A 12 -22.17 15.29 -0.87
N ARG A 13 -22.43 15.69 0.38
CA ARG A 13 -21.39 16.01 1.36
C ARG A 13 -20.67 14.75 1.88
N THR A 14 -21.42 13.67 2.11
CA THR A 14 -20.84 12.39 2.53
C THR A 14 -19.99 11.76 1.43
N ASN A 15 -20.43 11.81 0.18
CA ASN A 15 -19.69 11.26 -0.94
C ASN A 15 -18.36 12.00 -1.18
N VAL A 16 -18.34 13.33 -1.07
CA VAL A 16 -17.10 14.13 -1.22
C VAL A 16 -16.13 13.86 -0.09
N PHE A 17 -16.60 13.73 1.13
CA PHE A 17 -15.76 13.45 2.29
C PHE A 17 -15.15 12.03 2.24
N MET A 18 -15.93 11.06 1.78
CA MET A 18 -15.50 9.68 1.59
C MET A 18 -14.48 9.53 0.46
N PHE A 19 -14.70 10.26 -0.63
CA PHE A 19 -13.79 10.26 -1.77
C PHE A 19 -12.40 10.79 -1.35
N ASN A 20 -12.35 11.79 -0.50
CA ASN A 20 -11.09 12.34 0.01
C ASN A 20 -10.27 11.34 0.84
N HIS A 21 -10.90 10.59 1.75
CA HIS A 21 -10.17 9.61 2.58
C HIS A 21 -9.66 8.42 1.76
N THR A 22 -10.47 7.89 0.86
CA THR A 22 -10.06 6.80 -0.03
C THR A 22 -8.95 7.25 -0.98
N THR A 23 -9.06 8.45 -1.53
CA THR A 23 -8.05 9.02 -2.41
C THR A 23 -6.72 9.23 -1.67
N LEU A 24 -6.75 9.78 -0.46
CA LEU A 24 -5.58 9.93 0.39
C LEU A 24 -4.92 8.58 0.69
N PHE A 25 -5.70 7.56 1.01
CA PHE A 25 -5.20 6.21 1.28
C PHE A 25 -4.49 5.61 0.07
N ILE A 26 -5.07 5.75 -1.12
CA ILE A 26 -4.46 5.30 -2.38
C ILE A 26 -3.14 6.05 -2.65
N ILE A 27 -3.11 7.36 -2.44
CA ILE A 27 -1.89 8.17 -2.63
C ILE A 27 -0.79 7.72 -1.68
N ILE A 28 -1.11 7.50 -0.40
CA ILE A 28 -0.14 7.04 0.60
C ILE A 28 0.44 5.68 0.21
N ILE A 29 -0.41 4.71 -0.16
CA ILE A 29 0.02 3.37 -0.57
C ILE A 29 0.90 3.45 -1.82
N THR A 30 0.50 4.23 -2.81
CA THR A 30 1.26 4.38 -4.06
C THR A 30 2.63 4.99 -3.80
N THR A 31 2.69 6.06 -3.01
CA THR A 31 3.94 6.72 -2.63
C THR A 31 4.86 5.75 -1.88
N TRP A 32 4.32 4.96 -0.95
CA TRP A 32 5.08 3.97 -0.19
C TRP A 32 5.64 2.85 -1.07
N ASN A 33 4.89 2.41 -2.08
CA ASN A 33 5.35 1.42 -3.05
C ASN A 33 6.48 1.96 -3.93
N ILE A 34 6.38 3.21 -4.38
CA ILE A 34 7.46 3.89 -5.13
C ILE A 34 8.72 3.98 -4.25
N PHE A 35 8.56 4.39 -2.99
CA PHE A 35 9.66 4.46 -2.03
C PHE A 35 10.34 3.09 -1.84
N SER A 36 9.58 2.03 -1.65
CA SER A 36 10.10 0.66 -1.56
C SER A 36 10.85 0.25 -2.82
N PHE A 37 10.31 0.54 -3.99
CA PHE A 37 10.98 0.28 -5.27
C PHE A 37 12.34 0.98 -5.37
N VAL A 38 12.41 2.26 -5.01
CA VAL A 38 13.65 3.04 -5.00
C VAL A 38 14.66 2.48 -4.00
N LEU A 39 14.19 2.03 -2.82
CA LEU A 39 15.08 1.39 -1.82
C LEU A 39 15.76 0.13 -2.38
N TYR A 40 15.05 -0.72 -3.08
CA TYR A 40 15.63 -1.91 -3.72
C TYR A 40 16.62 -1.53 -4.82
N GLY A 41 16.35 -0.49 -5.61
CA GLY A 41 17.26 0.05 -6.60
C GLY A 41 18.54 0.62 -5.99
N THR A 42 18.42 1.39 -4.92
CA THR A 42 19.58 1.99 -4.20
C THR A 42 20.40 0.93 -3.49
N ASP A 43 19.79 -0.10 -2.91
CA ASP A 43 20.50 -1.20 -2.28
C ASP A 43 21.37 -1.93 -3.31
N LYS A 44 20.84 -2.21 -4.50
CA LYS A 44 21.60 -2.80 -5.60
C LYS A 44 22.77 -1.91 -6.03
N HIS A 45 22.53 -0.60 -6.16
CA HIS A 45 23.56 0.35 -6.56
C HIS A 45 24.69 0.45 -5.52
N LYS A 46 24.34 0.51 -4.24
CA LYS A 46 25.28 0.49 -3.12
C LYS A 46 26.05 -0.83 -3.04
N ALA A 47 25.40 -1.96 -3.30
CA ALA A 47 26.03 -3.27 -3.32
C ALA A 47 27.13 -3.37 -4.40
N ARG A 48 26.94 -2.74 -5.58
CA ARG A 48 27.94 -2.69 -6.64
C ARG A 48 29.14 -1.81 -6.29
N LYS A 49 28.94 -0.73 -5.52
CA LYS A 49 29.98 0.24 -5.15
C LYS A 49 30.71 -0.13 -3.85
N MET A 50 30.48 -1.30 -3.25
CA MET A 50 31.02 -1.72 -1.96
C MET A 50 30.79 -0.71 -0.81
N LYS A 51 29.73 0.11 -0.91
CA LYS A 51 29.31 1.04 0.15
C LYS A 51 28.44 0.35 1.18
N TRP A 52 28.21 1.04 2.29
CA TRP A 52 27.28 0.59 3.34
C TRP A 52 25.94 0.13 2.75
N ARG A 53 25.61 -1.15 2.98
CA ARG A 53 24.40 -1.78 2.47
C ARG A 53 23.21 -1.46 3.38
N ILE A 54 22.04 -1.31 2.77
CA ILE A 54 20.79 -1.28 3.53
C ILE A 54 20.56 -2.66 4.12
N SER A 55 20.16 -2.74 5.39
CA SER A 55 19.95 -4.03 6.06
C SER A 55 18.80 -4.79 5.39
N GLU A 56 18.95 -6.11 5.28
CA GLU A 56 17.91 -6.99 4.72
C GLU A 56 16.60 -6.89 5.50
N LYS A 57 16.70 -6.71 6.82
CA LYS A 57 15.55 -6.52 7.71
C LYS A 57 14.75 -5.28 7.32
N THR A 58 15.41 -4.17 7.01
CA THR A 58 14.76 -2.93 6.58
C THR A 58 14.01 -3.10 5.26
N LEU A 59 14.61 -3.78 4.28
CA LEU A 59 13.98 -4.06 2.99
C LEU A 59 12.72 -4.93 3.14
N ILE A 60 12.80 -5.98 3.96
CA ILE A 60 11.67 -6.86 4.25
C ILE A 60 10.58 -6.09 5.02
N LEU A 61 10.97 -5.30 6.01
CA LEU A 61 10.02 -4.49 6.78
C LEU A 61 9.27 -3.50 5.90
N CYS A 62 9.94 -2.80 5.00
CA CYS A 62 9.30 -1.89 4.04
C CYS A 62 8.31 -2.63 3.12
N ALA A 63 8.62 -3.87 2.73
CA ALA A 63 7.71 -4.69 1.94
C ALA A 63 6.44 -5.06 2.75
N PHE A 64 6.57 -5.43 4.03
CA PHE A 64 5.43 -5.74 4.90
C PHE A 64 4.58 -4.50 5.22
N LEU A 65 5.17 -3.32 5.27
CA LEU A 65 4.48 -2.04 5.50
C LEU A 65 3.80 -1.49 4.25
N MET A 66 3.03 -2.30 3.53
CA MET A 66 2.29 -1.93 2.31
C MET A 66 3.14 -1.69 1.05
N GLY A 67 4.46 -1.91 1.13
CA GLY A 67 5.40 -1.73 0.02
C GLY A 67 5.70 -3.00 -0.80
N SER A 68 4.95 -4.06 -0.63
CA SER A 68 5.23 -5.37 -1.22
C SER A 68 5.23 -5.37 -2.76
N VAL A 69 4.34 -4.63 -3.40
CA VAL A 69 4.30 -4.53 -4.87
C VAL A 69 5.55 -3.84 -5.38
N GLY A 70 5.93 -2.69 -4.78
CA GLY A 70 7.16 -1.97 -5.12
C GLY A 70 8.42 -2.80 -4.89
N ALA A 71 8.46 -3.55 -3.77
CA ALA A 71 9.57 -4.44 -3.44
C ALA A 71 9.71 -5.60 -4.44
N LEU A 72 8.60 -6.25 -4.82
CA LEU A 72 8.58 -7.32 -5.82
C LEU A 72 9.02 -6.84 -7.20
N LEU A 73 8.49 -5.68 -7.63
CA LEU A 73 8.91 -5.06 -8.89
C LEU A 73 10.38 -4.69 -8.86
N GLY A 74 10.85 -4.09 -7.77
CA GLY A 74 12.26 -3.77 -7.58
C GLY A 74 13.15 -4.99 -7.64
N MET A 75 12.79 -6.07 -6.94
CA MET A 75 13.55 -7.32 -6.96
C MET A 75 13.60 -7.92 -8.37
N LYS A 76 12.48 -7.91 -9.08
CA LYS A 76 12.35 -8.49 -10.43
C LYS A 76 13.10 -7.67 -11.48
N ILE A 77 12.91 -6.35 -11.50
CA ILE A 77 13.53 -5.46 -12.49
C ILE A 77 15.05 -5.35 -12.27
N PHE A 78 15.46 -5.16 -11.03
CA PHE A 78 16.89 -5.05 -10.70
C PHE A 78 17.59 -6.40 -10.61
N ARG A 79 16.88 -7.53 -10.72
CA ARG A 79 17.40 -8.89 -10.53
C ARG A 79 18.26 -9.01 -9.27
N HIS A 80 17.85 -8.31 -8.21
CA HIS A 80 18.59 -8.19 -6.97
C HIS A 80 18.06 -9.21 -5.96
N LYS A 81 19.00 -9.92 -5.31
CA LYS A 81 18.71 -10.90 -4.25
C LYS A 81 17.75 -12.04 -4.65
N THR A 82 17.51 -12.29 -5.96
CA THR A 82 16.68 -13.41 -6.44
C THR A 82 17.24 -14.78 -6.06
N LYS A 83 18.53 -14.86 -5.73
CA LYS A 83 19.20 -16.09 -5.26
C LYS A 83 18.99 -16.37 -3.77
N HIS A 84 18.57 -15.36 -2.99
CA HIS A 84 18.30 -15.52 -1.56
C HIS A 84 16.88 -16.06 -1.35
N LEU A 85 16.78 -17.29 -0.89
CA LEU A 85 15.49 -17.97 -0.62
C LEU A 85 14.57 -17.18 0.31
N LYS A 86 15.16 -16.48 1.30
CA LYS A 86 14.40 -15.64 2.23
C LYS A 86 13.57 -14.58 1.52
N PHE A 87 14.15 -13.84 0.56
CA PHE A 87 13.44 -12.81 -0.20
C PHE A 87 12.43 -13.41 -1.16
N LYS A 88 12.76 -14.54 -1.77
CA LYS A 88 11.88 -15.24 -2.72
C LYS A 88 10.60 -15.76 -2.05
N LEU A 89 10.64 -16.10 -0.77
CA LEU A 89 9.50 -16.59 0.00
C LEU A 89 8.79 -15.47 0.77
N LEU A 90 9.55 -14.56 1.41
CA LEU A 90 8.97 -13.52 2.26
C LEU A 90 8.26 -12.41 1.46
N LEU A 91 8.73 -12.07 0.27
CA LEU A 91 8.11 -11.01 -0.53
C LEU A 91 6.71 -11.38 -1.05
N PRO A 92 6.47 -12.56 -1.65
CA PRO A 92 5.12 -12.97 -2.02
C PRO A 92 4.22 -13.16 -0.79
N LEU A 93 4.77 -13.62 0.33
CA LEU A 93 4.03 -13.70 1.59
C LEU A 93 3.60 -12.30 2.06
N ALA A 94 4.50 -11.33 2.03
CA ALA A 94 4.19 -9.93 2.34
C ALA A 94 3.11 -9.36 1.43
N LEU A 95 3.12 -9.71 0.14
CA LEU A 95 2.07 -9.32 -0.80
C LEU A 95 0.70 -9.86 -0.38
N ILE A 96 0.61 -11.14 -0.07
CA ILE A 96 -0.63 -11.77 0.39
C ILE A 96 -1.15 -11.10 1.66
N VAL A 97 -0.29 -10.88 2.64
CA VAL A 97 -0.63 -10.19 3.90
C VAL A 97 -1.15 -8.78 3.62
N ASN A 98 -0.50 -8.03 2.75
CA ASN A 98 -0.93 -6.67 2.40
C ASN A 98 -2.27 -6.65 1.66
N ILE A 99 -2.53 -7.61 0.76
CA ILE A 99 -3.83 -7.75 0.09
C ILE A 99 -4.93 -8.03 1.11
N VAL A 100 -4.71 -8.96 2.04
CA VAL A 100 -5.68 -9.30 3.08
C VAL A 100 -5.96 -8.09 3.98
N ILE A 101 -4.93 -7.40 4.44
CA ILE A 101 -5.08 -6.20 5.29
C ILE A 101 -5.85 -5.11 4.55
N THR A 102 -5.52 -4.85 3.28
CA THR A 102 -6.21 -3.85 2.47
C THR A 102 -7.67 -4.22 2.26
N ALA A 103 -7.97 -5.48 1.97
CA ALA A 103 -9.35 -5.97 1.82
C ALA A 103 -10.15 -5.81 3.12
N LEU A 104 -9.56 -6.14 4.27
CA LEU A 104 -10.19 -5.97 5.58
C LEU A 104 -10.48 -4.49 5.88
N ILE A 105 -9.53 -3.61 5.61
CA ILE A 105 -9.70 -2.17 5.79
C ILE A 105 -10.84 -1.65 4.92
N LEU A 106 -10.85 -1.98 3.63
CA LEU A 106 -11.91 -1.57 2.71
C LEU A 106 -13.27 -2.14 3.12
N HIS A 107 -13.31 -3.37 3.60
CA HIS A 107 -14.53 -3.99 4.09
C HIS A 107 -15.06 -3.28 5.34
N CYS A 108 -14.21 -2.95 6.30
CA CYS A 108 -14.59 -2.18 7.48
C CYS A 108 -15.10 -0.78 7.11
N PHE A 109 -14.43 -0.09 6.20
CA PHE A 109 -14.90 1.21 5.71
C PHE A 109 -16.21 1.08 4.94
N GLY A 110 -16.39 0.05 4.13
CA GLY A 110 -17.62 -0.25 3.42
C GLY A 110 -18.79 -0.50 4.36
N ILE A 111 -18.60 -1.26 5.43
CA ILE A 111 -19.64 -1.51 6.46
C ILE A 111 -20.01 -0.21 7.16
N ILE A 112 -19.04 0.58 7.59
CA ILE A 112 -19.30 1.86 8.27
C ILE A 112 -20.13 2.78 7.37
N ASN A 113 -19.82 2.81 6.06
CA ASN A 113 -20.59 3.57 5.09
C ASN A 113 -22.01 3.07 4.91
N PHE A 114 -22.18 1.76 4.84
CA PHE A 114 -23.50 1.14 4.69
C PHE A 114 -24.39 1.45 5.91
N TYR A 115 -23.84 1.33 7.12
CA TYR A 115 -24.58 1.69 8.34
C TYR A 115 -24.90 3.19 8.43
N GLY A 116 -23.97 4.04 8.02
CA GLY A 116 -24.21 5.50 7.96
C GLY A 116 -25.27 5.90 6.92
N MET A 117 -25.46 5.11 5.87
CA MET A 117 -26.48 5.35 4.84
C MET A 117 -27.86 4.83 5.24
N VAL A 118 -27.92 3.77 6.06
CA VAL A 118 -29.18 3.14 6.53
C VAL A 118 -29.69 3.81 7.81
N ALA A 119 -28.83 4.39 8.61
CA ALA A 119 -29.19 5.15 9.80
C ALA A 119 -29.48 6.61 9.46
#